data_dfef959f315edb020e21be7def2debfc
#
_entry.id   dfef959f315edb020e21be7def2debfc
#
_cell.length_a   1.000
_cell.length_b   1.000
_cell.length_c   1.000
_cell.angle_alpha   90.00
_cell.angle_beta   90.00
_cell.angle_gamma   90.00
#
_symmetry.space_group_name_H-M   'P 1'
#
loop_
_entity.id
_entity.type
_entity.pdbx_description
1 polymer ?
#
loop_
_entity_poly.entity_id
_entity_poly.type
_entity_poly.pdbx_seq_one_letter_code
_entity_poly.pdbx_strand_id
1 'polypeptide(L)'
;MQPSIPFTRPTTGLAPTKSEASAPARMLSRLSVGGLLMLASVGPALAQDAQDAPRARQPVVSVSADGEASIAPDMAILTFSVVRNSETAEVAVGDNSTAMAAVMAALKAEGIEARDLQTSNFAIYPQYRQAEPKDGVVEPPQVVGYEVTNTLTVRVRDIAKVGAILDRSVKLGINQGGQITFTNDNPEAALAEARKQAVERAIDKARTLTEAAGVRLGPVIEISEGGNQQMPPQPMYRMSMAKEASDSVPVAAGENTYTVTVNVTFGLEQ
;
A
#
# COMPACT_ATOMS: atom_id res chain seq x y z
N MET A 1 5.28 35.53 -35.67
CA MET A 1 6.57 35.10 -36.20
C MET A 1 7.48 34.75 -35.04
N GLN A 2 7.57 33.48 -34.70
CA GLN A 2 8.51 32.97 -33.70
C GLN A 2 9.60 32.19 -34.45
N PRO A 3 10.88 32.34 -34.12
CA PRO A 3 11.91 31.46 -34.64
C PRO A 3 12.11 30.24 -33.75
N SER A 4 12.05 29.07 -34.36
CA SER A 4 12.32 27.75 -33.78
C SER A 4 13.83 27.60 -33.53
N ILE A 5 14.20 27.13 -32.34
CA ILE A 5 15.58 26.76 -31.99
C ILE A 5 15.67 25.23 -31.99
N PRO A 6 16.64 24.60 -32.65
CA PRO A 6 16.79 23.15 -32.67
C PRO A 6 17.49 22.64 -31.43
N PHE A 7 16.93 21.59 -30.86
CA PHE A 7 17.43 20.86 -29.68
C PHE A 7 18.46 19.82 -30.14
N THR A 8 19.73 20.04 -29.83
CA THR A 8 20.82 19.08 -30.06
C THR A 8 20.98 18.18 -28.83
N ARG A 9 20.84 16.86 -29.01
CA ARG A 9 21.15 15.82 -28.00
C ARG A 9 22.65 15.52 -28.00
N PRO A 10 23.32 15.37 -26.86
CA PRO A 10 24.62 14.74 -26.78
C PRO A 10 24.49 13.23 -26.72
N THR A 11 25.06 12.53 -27.68
CA THR A 11 25.32 11.09 -27.69
C THR A 11 26.59 10.80 -26.88
N THR A 12 26.47 10.14 -25.74
CA THR A 12 27.64 9.59 -25.04
C THR A 12 27.64 8.09 -25.28
N GLY A 13 28.56 7.62 -26.09
CA GLY A 13 28.84 6.22 -26.36
C GLY A 13 29.62 5.62 -25.18
N LEU A 14 29.15 4.48 -24.66
CA LEU A 14 29.92 3.58 -23.79
C LEU A 14 30.31 2.38 -24.67
N ALA A 15 31.60 2.12 -24.78
CA ALA A 15 32.20 0.97 -25.41
C ALA A 15 32.12 -0.27 -24.51
N PRO A 16 32.00 -1.50 -25.07
CA PRO A 16 32.00 -2.72 -24.26
C PRO A 16 33.44 -3.18 -24.02
N THR A 17 33.75 -3.48 -22.75
CA THR A 17 34.99 -4.13 -22.33
C THR A 17 34.96 -5.62 -22.69
N LYS A 18 35.94 -6.06 -23.46
CA LYS A 18 36.29 -7.46 -23.74
C LYS A 18 36.91 -8.06 -22.49
N SER A 19 36.39 -9.20 -22.04
CA SER A 19 37.07 -10.12 -21.11
C SER A 19 37.73 -11.22 -21.93
N GLU A 20 39.05 -11.31 -21.78
CA GLU A 20 39.91 -12.28 -22.46
C GLU A 20 39.73 -13.69 -21.89
N ALA A 21 39.59 -14.63 -22.79
CA ALA A 21 39.66 -16.06 -22.52
C ALA A 21 41.13 -16.52 -22.50
N SER A 22 41.56 -17.10 -21.43
CA SER A 22 42.86 -17.81 -21.35
C SER A 22 42.63 -19.29 -21.51
N ALA A 23 43.24 -19.88 -22.55
CA ALA A 23 43.40 -21.32 -22.73
C ALA A 23 44.76 -21.78 -22.17
N PRO A 24 44.89 -22.99 -21.69
CA PRO A 24 46.19 -23.66 -21.71
C PRO A 24 46.26 -24.93 -22.53
N ALA A 25 47.28 -24.92 -23.37
CA ALA A 25 48.29 -25.92 -23.62
C ALA A 25 47.91 -27.40 -23.76
N ARG A 26 48.27 -27.82 -24.98
CA ARG A 26 48.48 -29.23 -25.41
C ARG A 26 49.59 -29.92 -24.64
N MET A 27 49.36 -31.22 -24.33
CA MET A 27 50.45 -32.13 -24.11
C MET A 27 50.13 -33.50 -24.80
N LEU A 28 50.96 -33.81 -25.78
CA LEU A 28 51.05 -35.07 -26.51
C LEU A 28 51.79 -36.09 -25.63
N SER A 29 51.34 -37.35 -25.54
CA SER A 29 52.24 -38.51 -25.59
C SER A 29 51.46 -39.83 -25.81
N ARG A 30 51.76 -40.42 -26.95
CA ARG A 30 52.22 -41.78 -27.23
C ARG A 30 51.38 -42.99 -26.92
N LEU A 31 51.04 -43.60 -28.02
CA LEU A 31 50.83 -45.03 -28.36
C LEU A 31 51.15 -46.09 -27.28
N SER A 32 50.21 -47.02 -27.11
CA SER A 32 50.53 -48.46 -27.09
C SER A 32 49.30 -49.23 -27.56
N VAL A 33 49.62 -50.13 -28.49
CA VAL A 33 48.76 -51.12 -29.13
C VAL A 33 48.48 -52.28 -28.14
N GLY A 34 47.26 -52.72 -28.05
CA GLY A 34 46.85 -53.91 -27.32
C GLY A 34 45.44 -54.29 -27.64
N GLY A 35 45.27 -55.22 -28.54
CA GLY A 35 43.97 -55.66 -29.01
C GLY A 35 43.23 -56.55 -27.97
N LEU A 36 41.99 -56.70 -28.24
CA LEU A 36 41.20 -57.92 -28.05
C LEU A 36 39.84 -57.69 -27.35
N LEU A 37 38.86 -58.26 -28.02
CA LEU A 37 37.52 -58.70 -27.65
C LEU A 37 36.43 -57.63 -27.44
N MET A 38 35.67 -57.52 -28.49
CA MET A 38 34.26 -57.21 -28.49
C MET A 38 33.46 -58.13 -27.58
N LEU A 39 32.87 -57.63 -26.51
CA LEU A 39 31.67 -58.23 -25.97
C LEU A 39 30.62 -57.06 -25.99
N ALA A 40 29.71 -57.16 -26.95
CA ALA A 40 28.54 -56.32 -27.04
C ALA A 40 27.60 -56.62 -25.88
N SER A 41 27.62 -55.84 -24.81
CA SER A 41 26.55 -55.81 -23.83
C SER A 41 25.49 -54.83 -24.34
N VAL A 42 24.48 -55.37 -25.00
CA VAL A 42 23.21 -54.68 -25.25
C VAL A 42 22.52 -54.56 -23.88
N GLY A 43 22.76 -53.48 -23.20
CA GLY A 43 21.97 -53.12 -22.02
C GLY A 43 20.61 -52.59 -22.46
N PRO A 44 19.51 -52.94 -21.77
CA PRO A 44 18.20 -52.47 -22.11
C PRO A 44 18.06 -51.00 -21.71
N ALA A 45 18.23 -50.10 -22.67
CA ALA A 45 17.88 -48.68 -22.57
C ALA A 45 16.39 -48.50 -22.89
N LEU A 46 15.52 -49.10 -22.11
CA LEU A 46 14.08 -48.94 -22.22
C LEU A 46 13.43 -48.90 -20.82
N ALA A 47 13.58 -47.88 -20.06
CA ALA A 47 12.75 -47.64 -18.87
C ALA A 47 12.89 -46.22 -18.30
N GLN A 48 12.81 -45.17 -19.12
CA GLN A 48 12.80 -43.79 -18.56
C GLN A 48 11.77 -42.86 -19.18
N ASP A 49 10.92 -43.32 -20.10
CA ASP A 49 9.88 -42.49 -20.72
C ASP A 49 8.46 -42.74 -20.16
N ALA A 50 8.31 -43.33 -18.97
CA ALA A 50 6.98 -43.64 -18.42
C ALA A 50 6.50 -42.68 -17.34
N GLN A 51 7.10 -41.47 -17.17
CA GLN A 51 6.72 -40.57 -16.08
C GLN A 51 6.08 -39.26 -16.53
N ASP A 52 5.92 -38.98 -17.83
CA ASP A 52 5.22 -37.83 -18.36
C ASP A 52 3.93 -38.18 -19.15
N ALA A 53 3.18 -39.15 -18.67
CA ALA A 53 1.79 -39.26 -19.13
C ALA A 53 1.05 -37.97 -18.66
N PRO A 54 0.46 -37.17 -19.56
CA PRO A 54 -0.31 -35.99 -19.16
C PRO A 54 -1.38 -36.49 -18.18
N ARG A 55 -1.27 -36.09 -16.90
CA ARG A 55 -2.34 -36.34 -15.94
C ARG A 55 -3.61 -35.76 -16.55
N ALA A 56 -4.60 -36.58 -16.81
CA ALA A 56 -5.88 -36.14 -17.34
C ALA A 56 -6.37 -35.00 -16.45
N ARG A 57 -6.44 -33.80 -17.01
CA ARG A 57 -6.93 -32.61 -16.26
C ARG A 57 -8.36 -32.90 -15.87
N GLN A 58 -8.61 -32.96 -14.58
CA GLN A 58 -9.99 -33.10 -14.10
C GLN A 58 -10.79 -31.89 -14.60
N PRO A 59 -11.99 -32.12 -15.15
CA PRO A 59 -12.85 -31.01 -15.53
C PRO A 59 -13.20 -30.17 -14.29
N VAL A 60 -13.02 -28.86 -14.38
CA VAL A 60 -13.23 -27.95 -13.26
C VAL A 60 -13.98 -26.70 -13.71
N VAL A 61 -14.66 -26.05 -12.78
CA VAL A 61 -15.12 -24.67 -12.89
C VAL A 61 -14.47 -23.83 -11.81
N SER A 62 -13.88 -22.71 -12.21
CA SER A 62 -13.27 -21.75 -11.29
C SER A 62 -14.08 -20.46 -11.33
N VAL A 63 -14.42 -19.94 -10.18
CA VAL A 63 -15.22 -18.72 -10.02
C VAL A 63 -14.55 -17.80 -9.01
N SER A 64 -14.70 -16.50 -9.21
CA SER A 64 -14.35 -15.47 -8.24
C SER A 64 -15.62 -14.76 -7.79
N ALA A 65 -15.73 -14.46 -6.50
CA ALA A 65 -16.84 -13.71 -5.94
C ALA A 65 -16.38 -12.83 -4.78
N ASP A 66 -17.09 -11.71 -4.60
CA ASP A 66 -16.86 -10.76 -3.54
C ASP A 66 -17.98 -10.86 -2.50
N GLY A 67 -17.62 -10.70 -1.23
CA GLY A 67 -18.55 -10.49 -0.14
C GLY A 67 -18.29 -9.16 0.54
N GLU A 68 -19.30 -8.53 1.07
CA GLU A 68 -19.23 -7.20 1.64
C GLU A 68 -19.97 -7.14 2.98
N ALA A 69 -19.35 -6.48 3.97
CA ALA A 69 -20.02 -6.19 5.23
C ALA A 69 -19.75 -4.73 5.63
N SER A 70 -20.81 -4.01 5.98
CA SER A 70 -20.75 -2.62 6.42
C SER A 70 -20.98 -2.52 7.91
N ILE A 71 -20.11 -1.77 8.60
CA ILE A 71 -20.22 -1.48 10.03
C ILE A 71 -19.96 0.00 10.30
N ALA A 72 -20.59 0.54 11.34
CA ALA A 72 -20.27 1.88 11.82
C ALA A 72 -18.82 1.94 12.32
N PRO A 73 -18.06 3.00 12.04
CA PRO A 73 -16.72 3.16 12.63
C PRO A 73 -16.82 3.34 14.15
N ASP A 74 -15.81 2.86 14.87
CA ASP A 74 -15.67 2.99 16.32
C ASP A 74 -14.45 3.83 16.71
N MET A 75 -13.65 4.28 15.72
CA MET A 75 -12.44 5.06 15.92
C MET A 75 -12.24 6.06 14.79
N ALA A 76 -11.65 7.22 15.11
CA ALA A 76 -11.16 8.17 14.13
C ALA A 76 -9.65 8.36 14.26
N ILE A 77 -8.98 8.47 13.12
CA ILE A 77 -7.57 8.84 13.04
C ILE A 77 -7.50 10.26 12.51
N LEU A 78 -6.94 11.16 13.32
CA LEU A 78 -6.69 12.56 12.97
C LEU A 78 -5.22 12.72 12.65
N THR A 79 -4.91 13.42 11.54
CA THR A 79 -3.54 13.78 11.19
C THR A 79 -3.47 15.29 10.97
N PHE A 80 -2.69 15.96 11.79
CA PHE A 80 -2.51 17.40 11.74
C PHE A 80 -1.10 17.81 12.18
N SER A 81 -0.69 19.04 11.84
CA SER A 81 0.68 19.48 12.04
C SER A 81 0.73 20.88 12.69
N VAL A 82 1.80 21.07 13.41
CA VAL A 82 2.27 22.40 13.83
C VAL A 82 3.35 22.84 12.85
N VAL A 83 3.14 23.99 12.22
CA VAL A 83 4.14 24.64 11.37
C VAL A 83 4.51 25.98 12.01
N ARG A 84 5.81 26.25 12.13
CA ARG A 84 6.37 27.51 12.65
C ARG A 84 7.45 28.03 11.72
N ASN A 85 7.46 29.34 11.55
CA ASN A 85 8.46 30.06 10.76
C ASN A 85 9.19 31.04 11.66
N SER A 86 10.51 31.12 11.51
CA SER A 86 11.34 32.13 12.22
C SER A 86 12.60 32.44 11.42
N GLU A 87 13.30 33.51 11.76
CA GLU A 87 14.57 33.89 11.16
C GLU A 87 15.69 32.85 11.45
N THR A 88 15.59 32.16 12.59
CA THR A 88 16.55 31.12 12.97
C THR A 88 15.87 29.77 13.15
N ALA A 89 16.58 28.70 12.84
CA ALA A 89 16.10 27.35 13.03
C ALA A 89 15.83 27.03 14.50
N GLU A 90 16.69 27.54 15.42
CA GLU A 90 16.56 27.33 16.86
C GLU A 90 15.23 27.85 17.40
N VAL A 91 14.85 29.09 17.04
CA VAL A 91 13.59 29.70 17.48
C VAL A 91 12.41 28.97 16.87
N ALA A 92 12.44 28.65 15.57
CA ALA A 92 11.36 27.91 14.90
C ALA A 92 11.13 26.53 15.53
N VAL A 93 12.20 25.80 15.90
CA VAL A 93 12.13 24.52 16.60
C VAL A 93 11.57 24.68 18.01
N GLY A 94 12.01 25.70 18.76
CA GLY A 94 11.53 25.99 20.11
C GLY A 94 10.01 26.27 20.13
N ASP A 95 9.54 27.13 19.23
CA ASP A 95 8.14 27.49 19.10
C ASP A 95 7.26 26.29 18.66
N ASN A 96 7.77 25.50 17.72
CA ASN A 96 7.11 24.28 17.27
C ASN A 96 6.98 23.28 18.41
N SER A 97 8.06 23.03 19.14
CA SER A 97 8.10 22.09 20.25
C SER A 97 7.16 22.50 21.39
N THR A 98 7.13 23.80 21.70
CA THR A 98 6.24 24.35 22.73
C THR A 98 4.76 24.15 22.36
N ALA A 99 4.38 24.47 21.13
CA ALA A 99 3.01 24.31 20.65
C ALA A 99 2.61 22.83 20.61
N MET A 100 3.48 21.95 20.09
CA MET A 100 3.22 20.50 20.04
C MET A 100 3.07 19.90 21.45
N ALA A 101 3.92 20.31 22.39
CA ALA A 101 3.81 19.86 23.78
C ALA A 101 2.48 20.29 24.42
N ALA A 102 2.01 21.52 24.17
CA ALA A 102 0.74 22.01 24.66
C ALA A 102 -0.45 21.23 24.08
N VAL A 103 -0.42 20.93 22.79
CA VAL A 103 -1.44 20.10 22.12
C VAL A 103 -1.47 18.70 22.74
N MET A 104 -0.32 18.01 22.85
CA MET A 104 -0.26 16.66 23.41
C MET A 104 -0.72 16.63 24.87
N ALA A 105 -0.38 17.64 25.67
CA ALA A 105 -0.82 17.73 27.06
C ALA A 105 -2.35 17.88 27.16
N ALA A 106 -2.94 18.74 26.33
CA ALA A 106 -4.40 18.94 26.29
C ALA A 106 -5.12 17.67 25.83
N LEU A 107 -4.64 16.97 24.80
CA LEU A 107 -5.25 15.72 24.34
C LEU A 107 -5.21 14.62 25.39
N LYS A 108 -4.12 14.51 26.16
CA LYS A 108 -4.04 13.61 27.30
C LYS A 108 -5.03 13.97 28.40
N ALA A 109 -5.22 15.26 28.67
CA ALA A 109 -6.19 15.73 29.65
C ALA A 109 -7.64 15.43 29.24
N GLU A 110 -7.94 15.33 27.95
CA GLU A 110 -9.23 14.91 27.40
C GLU A 110 -9.41 13.37 27.32
N GLY A 111 -8.43 12.62 27.82
CA GLY A 111 -8.48 11.16 27.93
C GLY A 111 -7.89 10.40 26.75
N ILE A 112 -7.16 11.07 25.83
CA ILE A 112 -6.41 10.36 24.79
C ILE A 112 -5.17 9.71 25.44
N GLU A 113 -5.04 8.41 25.28
CA GLU A 113 -3.93 7.66 25.84
C GLU A 113 -2.61 7.96 25.10
N ALA A 114 -1.48 7.82 25.80
CA ALA A 114 -0.17 8.08 25.20
C ALA A 114 0.13 7.19 23.98
N ARG A 115 -0.39 5.95 23.98
CA ARG A 115 -0.25 5.01 22.85
C ARG A 115 -1.03 5.44 21.60
N ASP A 116 -2.02 6.30 21.75
CA ASP A 116 -2.88 6.80 20.68
C ASP A 116 -2.39 8.14 20.11
N LEU A 117 -1.22 8.63 20.60
CA LEU A 117 -0.53 9.83 20.11
C LEU A 117 0.80 9.44 19.48
N GLN A 118 1.00 9.83 18.23
CA GLN A 118 2.25 9.56 17.50
C GLN A 118 2.70 10.80 16.74
N THR A 119 3.90 11.28 17.04
CA THR A 119 4.55 12.34 16.24
C THR A 119 5.30 11.74 15.07
N SER A 120 5.29 12.44 13.94
CA SER A 120 5.97 12.06 12.70
C SER A 120 6.36 13.28 11.88
N ASN A 121 7.07 13.09 10.77
CA ASN A 121 7.41 14.15 9.81
C ASN A 121 7.99 15.42 10.47
N PHE A 122 8.88 15.26 11.45
CA PHE A 122 9.63 16.41 11.95
C PHE A 122 10.65 16.82 10.89
N ALA A 123 10.52 18.06 10.39
CA ALA A 123 11.38 18.57 9.35
C ALA A 123 11.64 20.07 9.54
N ILE A 124 12.84 20.50 9.12
CA ILE A 124 13.28 21.89 9.13
C ILE A 124 13.64 22.26 7.70
N TYR A 125 12.98 23.26 7.16
CA TYR A 125 13.19 23.75 5.79
C TYR A 125 13.73 25.17 5.80
N PRO A 126 14.92 25.44 5.21
CA PRO A 126 15.37 26.81 4.99
C PRO A 126 14.47 27.49 3.96
N GLN A 127 14.08 28.73 4.23
CA GLN A 127 13.32 29.57 3.32
C GLN A 127 14.25 30.50 2.58
N TYR A 128 14.14 30.52 1.26
CA TYR A 128 15.01 31.32 0.40
C TYR A 128 14.23 32.49 -0.20
N ARG A 129 14.88 33.66 -0.23
CA ARG A 129 14.44 34.77 -1.05
C ARG A 129 15.30 34.86 -2.31
N GLN A 130 14.66 34.85 -3.46
CA GLN A 130 15.35 35.21 -4.70
C GLN A 130 15.46 36.74 -4.77
N ALA A 131 16.67 37.23 -5.03
CA ALA A 131 16.86 38.65 -5.32
C ALA A 131 16.32 38.97 -6.71
N GLU A 132 15.69 40.13 -6.87
CA GLU A 132 15.32 40.61 -8.20
C GLU A 132 16.60 40.92 -8.98
N PRO A 133 16.64 40.59 -10.29
CA PRO A 133 17.79 40.90 -11.13
C PRO A 133 18.09 42.41 -11.09
N LYS A 134 19.29 42.78 -10.63
CA LYS A 134 19.76 44.16 -10.66
C LYS A 134 20.84 44.27 -11.74
N ASP A 135 20.63 45.17 -12.70
CA ASP A 135 21.53 45.38 -13.83
C ASP A 135 21.89 44.10 -14.65
N GLY A 136 20.93 43.16 -14.76
CA GLY A 136 21.13 41.88 -15.46
C GLY A 136 21.91 40.82 -14.69
N VAL A 137 22.29 41.08 -13.44
CA VAL A 137 22.96 40.15 -12.54
C VAL A 137 21.95 39.53 -11.59
N VAL A 138 21.85 38.21 -11.57
CA VAL A 138 21.02 37.44 -10.61
C VAL A 138 21.90 37.04 -9.44
N GLU A 139 21.61 37.60 -8.25
CA GLU A 139 22.29 37.18 -7.03
C GLU A 139 21.84 35.76 -6.60
N PRO A 140 22.70 34.99 -5.93
CA PRO A 140 22.30 33.70 -5.38
C PRO A 140 21.16 33.86 -4.36
N PRO A 141 20.24 32.87 -4.26
CA PRO A 141 19.19 32.87 -3.27
C PRO A 141 19.77 32.95 -1.84
N GLN A 142 19.21 33.82 -1.02
CA GLN A 142 19.62 33.99 0.38
C GLN A 142 18.62 33.34 1.31
N VAL A 143 19.10 32.64 2.34
CA VAL A 143 18.26 32.11 3.41
C VAL A 143 17.71 33.27 4.22
N VAL A 144 16.40 33.39 4.31
CA VAL A 144 15.71 34.48 5.03
C VAL A 144 14.94 33.98 6.25
N GLY A 145 14.88 32.67 6.47
CA GLY A 145 14.19 32.07 7.59
C GLY A 145 14.19 30.54 7.50
N TYR A 146 13.55 29.95 8.46
CA TYR A 146 13.36 28.50 8.56
C TYR A 146 11.92 28.18 8.89
N GLU A 147 11.38 27.17 8.22
CA GLU A 147 10.09 26.56 8.51
C GLU A 147 10.31 25.23 9.22
N VAL A 148 9.61 25.03 10.33
CA VAL A 148 9.64 23.75 11.06
C VAL A 148 8.24 23.18 11.05
N THR A 149 8.14 21.94 10.55
CA THR A 149 6.92 21.14 10.54
C THR A 149 7.07 19.96 11.49
N ASN A 150 6.01 19.68 12.25
CA ASN A 150 5.89 18.51 13.10
C ASN A 150 4.45 17.99 13.03
N THR A 151 4.27 16.73 12.66
CA THR A 151 2.98 16.11 12.46
C THR A 151 2.60 15.25 13.65
N LEU A 152 1.36 15.34 14.09
CA LEU A 152 0.77 14.51 15.13
C LEU A 152 -0.36 13.67 14.55
N THR A 153 -0.30 12.37 14.70
CA THR A 153 -1.38 11.43 14.45
C THR A 153 -2.03 11.07 15.79
N VAL A 154 -3.34 11.20 15.84
CA VAL A 154 -4.16 10.95 17.06
C VAL A 154 -5.21 9.91 16.73
N ARG A 155 -5.29 8.84 17.50
CA ARG A 155 -6.39 7.88 17.45
C ARG A 155 -7.44 8.27 18.48
N VAL A 156 -8.63 8.56 18.03
CA VAL A 156 -9.76 8.97 18.87
C VAL A 156 -10.78 7.84 18.89
N ARG A 157 -10.89 7.16 20.03
CA ARG A 157 -11.81 6.02 20.22
C ARG A 157 -13.24 6.44 20.53
N ASP A 158 -13.44 7.67 20.94
CA ASP A 158 -14.76 8.27 21.12
C ASP A 158 -15.02 9.27 19.98
N ILE A 159 -15.69 8.80 18.93
CA ILE A 159 -15.96 9.59 17.73
C ILE A 159 -16.72 10.88 18.03
N ALA A 160 -17.58 10.89 19.05
CA ALA A 160 -18.34 12.08 19.45
C ALA A 160 -17.44 13.24 19.89
N LYS A 161 -16.20 12.97 20.32
CA LYS A 161 -15.23 13.97 20.76
C LYS A 161 -14.39 14.55 19.63
N VAL A 162 -14.46 14.00 18.40
CA VAL A 162 -13.58 14.41 17.28
C VAL A 162 -13.65 15.90 17.00
N GLY A 163 -14.86 16.47 16.92
CA GLY A 163 -15.04 17.90 16.68
C GLY A 163 -14.41 18.78 17.76
N ALA A 164 -14.64 18.46 19.03
CA ALA A 164 -14.07 19.19 20.16
C ALA A 164 -12.53 19.07 20.22
N ILE A 165 -12.00 17.89 19.90
CA ILE A 165 -10.56 17.64 19.85
C ILE A 165 -9.92 18.51 18.74
N LEU A 166 -10.52 18.57 17.57
CA LEU A 166 -10.06 19.44 16.48
C LEU A 166 -10.04 20.90 16.89
N ASP A 167 -11.13 21.43 17.40
CA ASP A 167 -11.25 22.82 17.85
C ASP A 167 -10.19 23.15 18.90
N ARG A 168 -10.02 22.27 19.86
CA ARG A 168 -9.03 22.45 20.91
C ARG A 168 -7.61 22.46 20.36
N SER A 169 -7.31 21.54 19.46
CA SER A 169 -5.99 21.41 18.84
C SER A 169 -5.61 22.67 18.03
N VAL A 170 -6.55 23.22 17.25
CA VAL A 170 -6.36 24.45 16.49
C VAL A 170 -6.08 25.64 17.43
N LYS A 171 -6.84 25.78 18.50
CA LYS A 171 -6.63 26.84 19.51
C LYS A 171 -5.26 26.77 20.19
N LEU A 172 -4.64 25.61 20.24
CA LEU A 172 -3.33 25.37 20.86
C LEU A 172 -2.15 25.43 19.89
N GLY A 173 -2.42 25.62 18.60
CA GLY A 173 -1.36 25.89 17.64
C GLY A 173 -1.23 24.97 16.46
N ILE A 174 -2.12 23.97 16.32
CA ILE A 174 -2.28 23.23 15.07
C ILE A 174 -2.75 24.21 14.00
N ASN A 175 -2.04 24.26 12.87
CA ASN A 175 -2.31 25.19 11.79
C ASN A 175 -2.19 24.59 10.38
N GLN A 176 -1.92 23.29 10.30
CA GLN A 176 -1.88 22.56 9.03
C GLN A 176 -2.44 21.15 9.19
N GLY A 177 -3.07 20.62 8.13
CA GLY A 177 -3.67 19.30 8.11
C GLY A 177 -5.16 19.34 8.41
N GLY A 178 -5.67 18.32 9.11
CA GLY A 178 -7.10 18.15 9.40
C GLY A 178 -7.71 16.97 8.64
N GLN A 179 -6.88 16.04 8.15
CA GLN A 179 -7.39 14.79 7.61
C GLN A 179 -7.99 13.95 8.74
N ILE A 180 -9.25 13.56 8.56
CA ILE A 180 -9.98 12.66 9.44
C ILE A 180 -10.25 11.38 8.68
N THR A 181 -9.83 10.23 9.23
CA THR A 181 -10.15 8.92 8.70
C THR A 181 -10.94 8.15 9.76
N PHE A 182 -12.18 7.78 9.43
CA PHE A 182 -12.98 6.92 10.29
C PHE A 182 -12.66 5.46 10.00
N THR A 183 -12.43 4.67 11.04
CA THR A 183 -12.01 3.28 10.92
C THR A 183 -12.59 2.45 12.06
N ASN A 184 -12.30 1.16 12.06
CA ASN A 184 -12.65 0.26 13.13
C ASN A 184 -11.37 -0.31 13.77
N ASP A 185 -11.31 -0.33 15.11
CA ASP A 185 -10.16 -0.87 15.85
C ASP A 185 -10.04 -2.39 15.62
N ASN A 186 -11.18 -3.07 15.50
CA ASN A 186 -11.22 -4.49 15.20
C ASN A 186 -12.31 -4.83 14.17
N PRO A 187 -11.97 -4.92 12.86
CA PRO A 187 -12.91 -5.23 11.80
C PRO A 187 -13.14 -6.75 11.60
N GLU A 188 -12.57 -7.64 12.43
CA GLU A 188 -12.56 -9.08 12.19
C GLU A 188 -13.97 -9.69 12.03
N ALA A 189 -14.95 -9.22 12.78
CA ALA A 189 -16.32 -9.71 12.65
C ALA A 189 -16.94 -9.35 11.30
N ALA A 190 -16.68 -8.14 10.80
CA ALA A 190 -17.14 -7.70 9.47
C ALA A 190 -16.42 -8.47 8.36
N LEU A 191 -15.11 -8.68 8.50
CA LEU A 191 -14.34 -9.49 7.55
C LEU A 191 -14.82 -10.95 7.52
N ALA A 192 -15.14 -11.54 8.66
CA ALA A 192 -15.69 -12.90 8.72
C ALA A 192 -17.05 -13.00 8.01
N GLU A 193 -17.93 -12.02 8.20
CA GLU A 193 -19.20 -11.97 7.50
C GLU A 193 -19.02 -11.78 5.98
N ALA A 194 -18.11 -10.90 5.58
CA ALA A 194 -17.75 -10.70 4.17
C ALA A 194 -17.21 -11.99 3.54
N ARG A 195 -16.32 -12.74 4.24
CA ARG A 195 -15.82 -14.04 3.76
C ARG A 195 -16.94 -15.05 3.52
N LYS A 196 -17.86 -15.13 4.49
CA LYS A 196 -19.01 -16.05 4.36
C LYS A 196 -19.85 -15.72 3.14
N GLN A 197 -20.21 -14.46 2.95
CA GLN A 197 -20.97 -14.01 1.78
C GLN A 197 -20.22 -14.24 0.47
N ALA A 198 -18.89 -14.02 0.43
CA ALA A 198 -18.09 -14.28 -0.74
C ALA A 198 -18.13 -15.76 -1.16
N VAL A 199 -18.00 -16.68 -0.19
CA VAL A 199 -18.07 -18.12 -0.46
C VAL A 199 -19.48 -18.53 -0.91
N GLU A 200 -20.55 -18.05 -0.28
CA GLU A 200 -21.93 -18.31 -0.67
C GLU A 200 -22.17 -17.86 -2.11
N ARG A 201 -21.78 -16.64 -2.47
CA ARG A 201 -21.89 -16.10 -3.84
C ARG A 201 -21.05 -16.89 -4.85
N ALA A 202 -19.86 -17.38 -4.47
CA ALA A 202 -19.03 -18.22 -5.34
C ALA A 202 -19.72 -19.56 -5.63
N ILE A 203 -20.33 -20.20 -4.64
CA ILE A 203 -21.08 -21.45 -4.80
C ILE A 203 -22.28 -21.22 -5.73
N ASP A 204 -23.07 -20.17 -5.52
CA ASP A 204 -24.24 -19.87 -6.33
C ASP A 204 -23.84 -19.55 -7.78
N LYS A 205 -22.75 -18.81 -7.99
CA LYS A 205 -22.20 -18.55 -9.32
C LYS A 205 -21.74 -19.82 -10.02
N ALA A 206 -21.07 -20.73 -9.29
CA ALA A 206 -20.64 -22.02 -9.84
C ALA A 206 -21.84 -22.89 -10.22
N ARG A 207 -22.89 -22.96 -9.40
CA ARG A 207 -24.15 -23.68 -9.71
C ARG A 207 -24.78 -23.13 -10.97
N THR A 208 -24.97 -21.82 -11.07
CA THR A 208 -25.56 -21.19 -12.26
C THR A 208 -24.80 -21.54 -13.54
N LEU A 209 -23.47 -21.53 -13.49
CA LEU A 209 -22.61 -21.83 -14.63
C LEU A 209 -22.71 -23.30 -15.03
N THR A 210 -22.73 -24.23 -14.07
CA THR A 210 -22.79 -25.67 -14.34
C THR A 210 -24.16 -26.11 -14.83
N GLU A 211 -25.23 -25.56 -14.28
CA GLU A 211 -26.60 -25.78 -14.74
C GLU A 211 -26.77 -25.32 -16.20
N ALA A 212 -26.29 -24.11 -16.53
CA ALA A 212 -26.37 -23.59 -17.90
C ALA A 212 -25.52 -24.41 -18.89
N ALA A 213 -24.43 -25.03 -18.42
CA ALA A 213 -23.60 -25.93 -19.25
C ALA A 213 -24.13 -27.38 -19.33
N GLY A 214 -25.18 -27.74 -18.61
CA GLY A 214 -25.72 -29.08 -18.57
C GLY A 214 -24.85 -30.12 -17.85
N VAL A 215 -23.98 -29.65 -16.92
CA VAL A 215 -23.11 -30.49 -16.08
C VAL A 215 -23.45 -30.32 -14.61
N ARG A 216 -23.00 -31.24 -13.75
CA ARG A 216 -23.24 -31.13 -12.31
C ARG A 216 -22.03 -30.52 -11.61
N LEU A 217 -22.30 -29.68 -10.58
CA LEU A 217 -21.28 -29.15 -9.72
C LEU A 217 -20.77 -30.24 -8.77
N GLY A 218 -19.50 -30.52 -8.80
CA GLY A 218 -18.81 -31.47 -7.92
C GLY A 218 -18.22 -30.82 -6.65
N PRO A 219 -17.35 -31.53 -5.96
CA PRO A 219 -16.75 -31.04 -4.71
C PRO A 219 -15.81 -29.85 -4.94
N VAL A 220 -15.60 -29.08 -3.88
CA VAL A 220 -14.59 -28.04 -3.84
C VAL A 220 -13.19 -28.68 -3.92
N ILE A 221 -12.37 -28.21 -4.85
CA ILE A 221 -10.99 -28.66 -5.05
C ILE A 221 -10.03 -27.69 -4.39
N GLU A 222 -10.29 -26.38 -4.54
CA GLU A 222 -9.42 -25.32 -4.02
C GLU A 222 -10.24 -24.10 -3.62
N ILE A 223 -9.87 -23.49 -2.51
CA ILE A 223 -10.35 -22.17 -2.09
C ILE A 223 -9.12 -21.32 -1.80
N SER A 224 -9.08 -20.14 -2.40
CA SER A 224 -8.09 -19.11 -2.07
C SER A 224 -8.77 -17.78 -1.83
N GLU A 225 -8.36 -17.10 -0.76
CA GLU A 225 -8.72 -15.70 -0.53
C GLU A 225 -7.75 -14.85 -1.34
N GLY A 226 -8.28 -13.95 -2.15
CA GLY A 226 -7.49 -12.97 -2.90
C GLY A 226 -6.67 -12.14 -1.90
N GLY A 227 -5.38 -11.89 -2.22
CA GLY A 227 -4.48 -11.23 -1.30
C GLY A 227 -5.09 -9.98 -0.71
N ASN A 228 -5.09 -9.93 0.60
CA ASN A 228 -5.72 -8.91 1.43
C ASN A 228 -5.00 -7.56 1.22
N GLN A 229 -5.21 -6.90 0.09
CA GLN A 229 -5.03 -5.47 0.04
C GLN A 229 -6.20 -4.92 0.84
N GLN A 230 -5.94 -4.65 2.12
CA GLN A 230 -6.82 -3.81 2.92
C GLN A 230 -6.92 -2.46 2.20
N MET A 231 -7.82 -2.37 1.23
CA MET A 231 -8.25 -1.08 0.75
C MET A 231 -8.80 -0.33 1.97
N PRO A 232 -8.36 0.91 2.18
CA PRO A 232 -8.98 1.75 3.20
C PRO A 232 -10.49 1.71 2.97
N PRO A 233 -11.28 1.56 4.05
CA PRO A 233 -12.74 1.53 3.91
C PRO A 233 -13.20 2.70 3.08
N GLN A 234 -14.02 2.42 2.06
CA GLN A 234 -14.63 3.46 1.23
C GLN A 234 -15.77 4.09 2.02
N PRO A 235 -15.73 5.40 2.32
CA PRO A 235 -16.82 6.05 3.02
C PRO A 235 -18.07 6.04 2.13
N MET A 236 -19.10 5.36 2.56
CA MET A 236 -20.42 5.45 1.92
C MET A 236 -21.19 6.60 2.55
N TYR A 237 -21.47 7.62 1.75
CA TYR A 237 -22.27 8.77 2.18
C TYR A 237 -23.74 8.37 2.29
N ARG A 238 -24.22 8.05 3.50
CA ARG A 238 -25.64 8.16 3.79
C ARG A 238 -25.94 9.61 4.16
N MET A 239 -26.89 10.26 3.44
CA MET A 239 -27.42 11.57 3.83
C MET A 239 -28.05 11.44 5.22
N SER A 240 -27.29 11.76 6.27
CA SER A 240 -27.86 11.98 7.60
C SER A 240 -28.43 13.38 7.65
N MET A 241 -29.69 13.51 8.05
CA MET A 241 -30.33 14.80 8.32
C MET A 241 -29.53 15.52 9.40
N ALA A 242 -29.06 16.72 9.08
CA ALA A 242 -28.31 17.57 9.98
C ALA A 242 -29.12 17.83 11.24
N LYS A 243 -28.57 17.47 12.37
CA LYS A 243 -29.04 17.86 13.70
C LYS A 243 -28.23 19.08 14.12
N GLU A 244 -28.96 20.09 14.60
CA GLU A 244 -28.61 21.41 15.09
C GLU A 244 -27.12 21.75 15.33
N ALA A 245 -26.76 22.98 14.95
CA ALA A 245 -25.46 23.61 15.08
C ALA A 245 -24.89 23.49 16.50
N SER A 246 -23.87 22.67 16.65
CA SER A 246 -22.94 22.77 17.78
C SER A 246 -21.81 23.72 17.38
N ASP A 247 -21.25 24.49 18.34
CA ASP A 247 -20.07 25.36 18.12
C ASP A 247 -18.80 24.63 17.68
N SER A 248 -18.84 23.31 17.52
CA SER A 248 -17.73 22.47 17.10
C SER A 248 -17.82 22.11 15.61
N VAL A 249 -16.69 21.78 14.99
CA VAL A 249 -16.63 21.30 13.60
C VAL A 249 -17.60 20.12 13.39
N PRO A 250 -18.59 20.23 12.47
CA PRO A 250 -19.53 19.16 12.23
C PRO A 250 -18.80 17.97 11.58
N VAL A 251 -18.97 16.78 12.16
CA VAL A 251 -18.32 15.56 11.73
C VAL A 251 -19.35 14.47 11.49
N ALA A 252 -19.30 13.83 10.31
CA ALA A 252 -20.14 12.71 9.94
C ALA A 252 -19.26 11.48 9.66
N ALA A 253 -19.42 10.43 10.44
CA ALA A 253 -18.56 9.25 10.40
C ALA A 253 -18.94 8.25 9.28
N GLY A 254 -20.20 8.20 8.85
CA GLY A 254 -20.67 7.25 7.83
C GLY A 254 -20.62 5.78 8.29
N GLU A 255 -20.45 4.88 7.32
CA GLU A 255 -20.23 3.45 7.51
C GLU A 255 -18.98 3.01 6.75
N ASN A 256 -18.23 2.08 7.28
CA ASN A 256 -17.10 1.44 6.63
C ASN A 256 -17.54 0.11 6.00
N THR A 257 -17.24 -0.07 4.73
CA THR A 257 -17.51 -1.32 4.01
C THR A 257 -16.22 -2.12 3.86
N TYR A 258 -16.25 -3.36 4.31
CA TYR A 258 -15.16 -4.32 4.18
C TYR A 258 -15.50 -5.33 3.10
N THR A 259 -14.63 -5.49 2.11
CA THR A 259 -14.83 -6.40 0.98
C THR A 259 -13.78 -7.50 1.02
N VAL A 260 -14.23 -8.74 0.81
CA VAL A 260 -13.36 -9.92 0.69
C VAL A 260 -13.64 -10.61 -0.64
N THR A 261 -12.59 -10.89 -1.39
CA THR A 261 -12.66 -11.65 -2.65
C THR A 261 -12.18 -13.08 -2.42
N VAL A 262 -12.97 -14.05 -2.83
CA VAL A 262 -12.57 -15.47 -2.83
C VAL A 262 -12.55 -16.04 -4.25
N ASN A 263 -11.58 -16.91 -4.51
CA ASN A 263 -11.51 -17.71 -5.71
C ASN A 263 -11.77 -19.17 -5.32
N VAL A 264 -12.72 -19.82 -5.94
CA VAL A 264 -13.09 -21.19 -5.64
C VAL A 264 -13.08 -22.02 -6.91
N THR A 265 -12.41 -23.17 -6.85
CA THR A 265 -12.38 -24.16 -7.92
C THR A 265 -13.14 -25.41 -7.49
N PHE A 266 -14.11 -25.82 -8.30
CA PHE A 266 -14.92 -27.01 -8.10
C PHE A 266 -14.62 -28.03 -9.18
N GLY A 267 -14.71 -29.32 -8.84
CA GLY A 267 -14.78 -30.39 -9.81
C GLY A 267 -16.10 -30.36 -10.58
N LEU A 268 -16.12 -30.93 -11.78
CA LEU A 268 -17.33 -31.16 -12.55
C LEU A 268 -17.64 -32.65 -12.58
N GLU A 269 -18.91 -32.99 -12.34
CA GLU A 269 -19.42 -34.33 -12.48
C GLU A 269 -20.26 -34.40 -13.79
N GLN A 270 -19.92 -35.37 -14.62
CA GLN A 270 -20.65 -35.64 -15.87
C GLN A 270 -21.86 -36.54 -15.64
#